data_9d87c205d4aadcb698a857ff11b1d164
#
_entry.id   9d87c205d4aadcb698a857ff11b1d164
#
_cell.length_a   1.000
_cell.length_b   1.000
_cell.length_c   1.000
_cell.angle_alpha   90.00
_cell.angle_beta   90.00
_cell.angle_gamma   90.00
#
_symmetry.space_group_name_H-M   'P 1'
#
loop_
_entity.id
_entity.type
_entity.pdbx_description
1 polymer ?
#
loop_
_entity_poly.entity_id
_entity_poly.type
_entity_poly.pdbx_seq_one_letter_code
_entity_poly.pdbx_strand_id
1 'polypeptide(L)'
;FERAEIKHALAYMRLLENVSDDTSFLRVVNFPTRGIGARAVEQLQDAAKASGRSLAQSVGAVPGKAGVNLQAFVALVDGMREATKGLTLREIIDHVLQQSGLLDFYRTDKEGQDRIENLEELVNAAESFVTQEGFGKDAVALPIDEQGTAGGAPLTPDADTGEIVSPLAAFLTHASLEAGDNQAQAGQDAIQLMTVHAAKGLEFDAVFITGIEEGLFPHEQSLSDADGLEEERRLMYVAITRARQRLYLSFSQTRMLHGQ
;
A
#
# COMPACT_ATOMS: atom_id res chain seq x y z
N PHE A 1 5.98 7.56 8.66
CA PHE A 1 4.61 7.31 8.16
C PHE A 1 3.63 6.79 9.23
N GLU A 2 4.03 6.59 10.48
CA GLU A 2 3.19 5.98 11.53
C GLU A 2 2.11 6.89 12.12
N ARG A 3 2.21 8.20 11.95
CA ARG A 3 1.30 9.20 12.53
C ARG A 3 -0.10 9.12 11.91
N ALA A 4 -1.13 9.39 12.70
CA ALA A 4 -2.53 9.22 12.29
C ALA A 4 -2.92 10.07 11.08
N GLU A 5 -2.47 11.33 11.01
CA GLU A 5 -2.70 12.25 9.89
C GLU A 5 -2.08 11.73 8.60
N ILE A 6 -0.87 11.15 8.67
CA ILE A 6 -0.20 10.54 7.53
C ILE A 6 -0.95 9.30 7.06
N LYS A 7 -1.37 8.43 7.99
CA LYS A 7 -2.17 7.24 7.66
C LYS A 7 -3.51 7.59 7.00
N HIS A 8 -4.14 8.71 7.38
CA HIS A 8 -5.34 9.20 6.71
C HIS A 8 -5.03 9.67 5.28
N ALA A 9 -3.99 10.47 5.09
CA ALA A 9 -3.59 10.93 3.76
C ALA A 9 -3.23 9.75 2.83
N LEU A 10 -2.43 8.79 3.31
CA LEU A 10 -2.09 7.57 2.58
C LEU A 10 -3.33 6.73 2.23
N ALA A 11 -4.31 6.62 3.12
CA ALA A 11 -5.55 5.90 2.84
C ALA A 11 -6.37 6.54 1.71
N TYR A 12 -6.46 7.88 1.67
CA TYR A 12 -7.07 8.56 0.51
C TYR A 12 -6.29 8.30 -0.78
N MET A 13 -4.97 8.37 -0.75
CA MET A 13 -4.15 8.08 -1.93
C MET A 13 -4.30 6.64 -2.42
N ARG A 14 -4.39 5.67 -1.49
CA ARG A 14 -4.69 4.26 -1.85
C ARG A 14 -6.04 4.10 -2.52
N LEU A 15 -7.06 4.86 -2.11
CA LEU A 15 -8.36 4.87 -2.78
C LEU A 15 -8.31 5.49 -4.18
N LEU A 16 -7.39 6.43 -4.44
CA LEU A 16 -7.16 6.92 -5.81
C LEU A 16 -6.56 5.83 -6.69
N GLU A 17 -5.64 5.02 -6.17
CA GLU A 17 -5.04 3.90 -6.88
C GLU A 17 -6.06 2.75 -7.06
N ASN A 18 -6.73 2.38 -5.98
CA ASN A 18 -7.69 1.29 -5.95
C ASN A 18 -8.93 1.64 -5.11
N VAL A 19 -10.01 1.98 -5.77
CA VAL A 19 -11.30 2.29 -5.11
C VAL A 19 -11.90 1.12 -4.32
N SER A 20 -11.45 -0.10 -4.60
CA SER A 20 -11.89 -1.32 -3.93
C SER A 20 -11.02 -1.70 -2.72
N ASP A 21 -10.11 -0.82 -2.27
CA ASP A 21 -9.37 -1.01 -1.03
C ASP A 21 -10.28 -0.75 0.19
N ASP A 22 -10.92 -1.81 0.66
CA ASP A 22 -11.87 -1.76 1.78
C ASP A 22 -11.22 -1.31 3.09
N THR A 23 -9.94 -1.61 3.31
CA THR A 23 -9.19 -1.19 4.49
C THR A 23 -9.01 0.32 4.52
N SER A 24 -8.55 0.89 3.42
CA SER A 24 -8.41 2.34 3.26
C SER A 24 -9.77 3.04 3.29
N PHE A 25 -10.80 2.44 2.67
CA PHE A 25 -12.16 2.94 2.70
C PHE A 25 -12.66 3.08 4.15
N LEU A 26 -12.57 2.04 4.96
CA LEU A 26 -13.02 2.06 6.37
C LEU A 26 -12.27 3.09 7.20
N ARG A 27 -10.99 3.31 6.92
CA ARG A 27 -10.17 4.29 7.63
C ARG A 27 -10.64 5.71 7.43
N VAL A 28 -11.11 6.10 6.24
CA VAL A 28 -11.37 7.49 5.90
C VAL A 28 -12.82 7.82 5.52
N VAL A 29 -13.70 6.84 5.41
CA VAL A 29 -15.10 7.05 4.99
C VAL A 29 -15.83 8.09 5.86
N ASN A 30 -15.52 8.15 7.15
CA ASN A 30 -16.05 9.14 8.09
C ASN A 30 -14.95 10.04 8.71
N PHE A 31 -13.83 10.18 8.06
CA PHE A 31 -12.76 11.06 8.50
C PHE A 31 -12.25 11.95 7.35
N PRO A 32 -12.39 13.30 7.47
CA PRO A 32 -13.14 14.04 8.50
C PRO A 32 -14.62 13.63 8.60
N THR A 33 -15.28 13.99 9.70
CA THR A 33 -16.65 13.56 10.00
C THR A 33 -17.63 13.91 8.88
N ARG A 34 -18.34 12.89 8.34
CA ARG A 34 -19.33 13.01 7.24
C ARG A 34 -20.72 12.54 7.64
N GLY A 35 -20.99 12.33 8.92
CA GLY A 35 -22.27 11.83 9.41
C GLY A 35 -22.52 10.36 9.04
N ILE A 36 -21.47 9.58 8.86
CA ILE A 36 -21.51 8.14 8.63
C ILE A 36 -21.18 7.45 9.94
N GLY A 37 -22.21 6.98 10.66
CA GLY A 37 -22.05 6.31 11.96
C GLY A 37 -21.67 4.84 11.82
N ALA A 38 -21.24 4.22 12.92
CA ALA A 38 -20.81 2.81 12.97
C ALA A 38 -21.88 1.85 12.42
N ARG A 39 -23.14 2.07 12.73
CA ARG A 39 -24.25 1.23 12.21
C ARG A 39 -24.34 1.26 10.67
N ALA A 40 -24.06 2.41 10.06
CA ALA A 40 -24.08 2.50 8.59
C ALA A 40 -22.90 1.74 7.97
N VAL A 41 -21.76 1.78 8.63
CA VAL A 41 -20.57 1.02 8.23
C VAL A 41 -20.83 -0.48 8.36
N GLU A 42 -21.43 -0.94 9.45
CA GLU A 42 -21.83 -2.35 9.63
C GLU A 42 -22.80 -2.81 8.53
N GLN A 43 -23.86 -2.02 8.24
CA GLN A 43 -24.78 -2.33 7.16
C GLN A 43 -24.10 -2.41 5.78
N LEU A 44 -23.14 -1.52 5.53
CA LEU A 44 -22.35 -1.53 4.32
C LEU A 44 -21.48 -2.80 4.21
N GLN A 45 -20.81 -3.18 5.30
CA GLN A 45 -19.98 -4.40 5.36
C GLN A 45 -20.83 -5.66 5.14
N ASP A 46 -22.02 -5.75 5.75
CA ASP A 46 -22.94 -6.86 5.55
C ASP A 46 -23.40 -6.94 4.09
N ALA A 47 -23.73 -5.80 3.48
CA ALA A 47 -24.15 -5.75 2.08
C ALA A 47 -23.00 -6.14 1.14
N ALA A 48 -21.79 -5.67 1.38
CA ALA A 48 -20.59 -6.03 0.62
C ALA A 48 -20.30 -7.53 0.71
N LYS A 49 -20.34 -8.09 1.91
CA LYS A 49 -20.14 -9.51 2.15
C LYS A 49 -21.22 -10.38 1.46
N ALA A 50 -22.48 -9.97 1.54
CA ALA A 50 -23.58 -10.69 0.91
C ALA A 50 -23.51 -10.68 -0.63
N SER A 51 -22.99 -9.61 -1.22
CA SER A 51 -22.87 -9.45 -2.67
C SER A 51 -21.52 -9.90 -3.26
N GLY A 52 -20.52 -10.16 -2.43
CA GLY A 52 -19.14 -10.43 -2.86
C GLY A 52 -18.47 -9.24 -3.56
N ARG A 53 -18.90 -8.01 -3.25
CA ARG A 53 -18.38 -6.76 -3.82
C ARG A 53 -17.60 -5.96 -2.78
N SER A 54 -16.81 -4.98 -3.25
CA SER A 54 -16.16 -4.04 -2.35
C SER A 54 -17.16 -3.13 -1.63
N LEU A 55 -16.71 -2.48 -0.56
CA LEU A 55 -17.50 -1.50 0.18
C LEU A 55 -17.97 -0.35 -0.73
N ALA A 56 -17.05 0.20 -1.52
CA ALA A 56 -17.37 1.27 -2.47
C ALA A 56 -18.48 0.90 -3.47
N GLN A 57 -18.46 -0.33 -3.96
CA GLN A 57 -19.46 -0.85 -4.89
C GLN A 57 -20.81 -1.15 -4.21
N SER A 58 -20.83 -1.25 -2.89
CA SER A 58 -22.01 -1.66 -2.12
C SER A 58 -22.73 -0.50 -1.45
N VAL A 59 -22.25 0.75 -1.57
CA VAL A 59 -22.82 1.92 -0.90
C VAL A 59 -24.30 2.17 -1.24
N GLY A 60 -24.73 1.78 -2.44
CA GLY A 60 -26.13 1.88 -2.87
C GLY A 60 -27.10 0.97 -2.10
N ALA A 61 -26.62 -0.03 -1.38
CA ALA A 61 -27.44 -0.93 -0.57
C ALA A 61 -27.81 -0.35 0.80
N VAL A 62 -27.14 0.71 1.26
CA VAL A 62 -27.42 1.35 2.54
C VAL A 62 -28.50 2.41 2.37
N PRO A 63 -29.66 2.28 3.06
CA PRO A 63 -30.77 3.22 2.88
C PRO A 63 -30.59 4.52 3.71
N GLY A 64 -31.39 5.51 3.37
CA GLY A 64 -31.55 6.74 4.12
C GLY A 64 -30.36 7.71 4.03
N LYS A 65 -30.27 8.65 4.98
CA LYS A 65 -29.27 9.72 4.97
C LYS A 65 -27.83 9.21 5.00
N ALA A 66 -27.58 8.11 5.71
CA ALA A 66 -26.26 7.50 5.77
C ALA A 66 -25.82 6.94 4.39
N GLY A 67 -26.75 6.33 3.65
CA GLY A 67 -26.49 5.87 2.27
C GLY A 67 -26.17 7.02 1.32
N VAL A 68 -26.89 8.15 1.46
CA VAL A 68 -26.57 9.37 0.67
C VAL A 68 -25.17 9.88 0.99
N ASN A 69 -24.78 9.91 2.28
CA ASN A 69 -23.46 10.35 2.70
C ASN A 69 -22.36 9.40 2.21
N LEU A 70 -22.62 8.08 2.20
CA LEU A 70 -21.71 7.07 1.64
C LEU A 70 -21.50 7.25 0.15
N GLN A 71 -22.58 7.47 -0.59
CA GLN A 71 -22.51 7.75 -2.04
C GLN A 71 -21.76 9.07 -2.32
N ALA A 72 -21.99 10.11 -1.51
CA ALA A 72 -21.25 11.36 -1.61
C ALA A 72 -19.75 11.19 -1.35
N PHE A 73 -19.38 10.31 -0.41
CA PHE A 73 -17.98 9.98 -0.17
C PHE A 73 -17.33 9.26 -1.37
N VAL A 74 -18.02 8.29 -1.97
CA VAL A 74 -17.52 7.62 -3.19
C VAL A 74 -17.38 8.63 -4.32
N ALA A 75 -18.37 9.49 -4.53
CA ALA A 75 -18.31 10.54 -5.54
C ALA A 75 -17.15 11.53 -5.31
N LEU A 76 -16.82 11.84 -4.04
CA LEU A 76 -15.65 12.64 -3.70
C LEU A 76 -14.35 11.95 -4.13
N VAL A 77 -14.19 10.65 -3.82
CA VAL A 77 -13.02 9.88 -4.24
C VAL A 77 -12.89 9.80 -5.74
N ASP A 78 -13.98 9.52 -6.44
CA ASP A 78 -14.02 9.47 -7.91
C ASP A 78 -13.68 10.84 -8.53
N GLY A 79 -14.21 11.92 -7.96
CA GLY A 79 -13.88 13.28 -8.37
C GLY A 79 -12.40 13.61 -8.21
N MET A 80 -11.80 13.21 -7.08
CA MET A 80 -10.36 13.38 -6.87
C MET A 80 -9.54 12.54 -7.87
N ARG A 81 -9.92 11.30 -8.16
CA ARG A 81 -9.25 10.45 -9.16
C ARG A 81 -9.26 11.12 -10.55
N GLU A 82 -10.41 11.63 -10.99
CA GLU A 82 -10.50 12.30 -12.28
C GLU A 82 -9.65 13.58 -12.32
N ALA A 83 -9.71 14.39 -11.26
CA ALA A 83 -8.98 15.65 -11.18
C ALA A 83 -7.46 15.50 -11.08
N THR A 84 -6.98 14.34 -10.63
CA THR A 84 -5.55 14.08 -10.44
C THR A 84 -4.89 13.32 -11.59
N LYS A 85 -5.65 12.95 -12.61
CA LYS A 85 -5.09 12.38 -13.85
C LYS A 85 -4.08 13.34 -14.48
N GLY A 86 -2.91 12.84 -14.81
CA GLY A 86 -1.85 13.65 -15.45
C GLY A 86 -1.06 14.55 -14.49
N LEU A 87 -1.31 14.49 -13.17
CA LEU A 87 -0.56 15.26 -12.19
C LEU A 87 0.66 14.49 -11.67
N THR A 88 1.65 15.22 -11.18
CA THR A 88 2.80 14.68 -10.45
C THR A 88 2.38 14.17 -9.08
N LEU A 89 3.22 13.34 -8.44
CA LEU A 89 2.92 12.80 -7.10
C LEU A 89 2.72 13.92 -6.06
N ARG A 90 3.52 14.97 -6.10
CA ARG A 90 3.37 16.15 -5.25
C ARG A 90 2.00 16.79 -5.42
N GLU A 91 1.61 17.08 -6.66
CA GLU A 91 0.32 17.72 -6.97
C GLU A 91 -0.86 16.85 -6.56
N ILE A 92 -0.75 15.52 -6.68
CA ILE A 92 -1.76 14.57 -6.20
C ILE A 92 -1.93 14.69 -4.68
N ILE A 93 -0.82 14.68 -3.92
CA ILE A 93 -0.88 14.78 -2.46
C ILE A 93 -1.50 16.11 -2.05
N ASP A 94 -1.06 17.22 -2.63
CA ASP A 94 -1.62 18.55 -2.35
C ASP A 94 -3.12 18.59 -2.64
N HIS A 95 -3.55 18.04 -3.78
CA HIS A 95 -4.98 17.95 -4.14
C HIS A 95 -5.78 17.11 -3.15
N VAL A 96 -5.28 15.94 -2.78
CA VAL A 96 -5.91 15.06 -1.79
C VAL A 96 -6.07 15.75 -0.45
N LEU A 97 -5.02 16.37 0.06
CA LEU A 97 -5.04 17.06 1.36
C LEU A 97 -6.08 18.18 1.41
N GLN A 98 -6.27 18.91 0.29
CA GLN A 98 -7.26 19.98 0.17
C GLN A 98 -8.67 19.41 0.00
N GLN A 99 -8.90 18.55 -0.99
CA GLN A 99 -10.23 18.11 -1.37
C GLN A 99 -10.85 17.10 -0.38
N SER A 100 -10.03 16.31 0.30
CA SER A 100 -10.52 15.41 1.35
C SER A 100 -11.06 16.12 2.58
N GLY A 101 -10.74 17.41 2.76
CA GLY A 101 -11.05 18.19 3.95
C GLY A 101 -10.09 17.94 5.13
N LEU A 102 -8.99 17.19 4.93
CA LEU A 102 -8.02 16.92 6.00
C LEU A 102 -7.36 18.18 6.53
N LEU A 103 -6.92 19.08 5.63
CA LEU A 103 -6.30 20.34 6.03
C LEU A 103 -7.27 21.22 6.82
N ASP A 104 -8.52 21.36 6.38
CA ASP A 104 -9.52 22.16 7.05
C ASP A 104 -9.87 21.58 8.42
N PHE A 105 -9.93 20.25 8.52
CA PHE A 105 -10.14 19.58 9.80
C PHE A 105 -9.01 19.90 10.78
N TYR A 106 -7.75 19.73 10.38
CA TYR A 106 -6.61 19.99 11.26
C TYR A 106 -6.40 21.47 11.57
N ARG A 107 -6.78 22.40 10.69
CA ARG A 107 -6.77 23.84 11.01
C ARG A 107 -7.68 24.22 12.18
N THR A 108 -8.70 23.43 12.44
CA THR A 108 -9.65 23.67 13.55
C THR A 108 -9.26 22.90 14.82
N ASP A 109 -8.29 21.98 14.76
CA ASP A 109 -7.81 21.20 15.89
C ASP A 109 -6.79 22.01 16.72
N LYS A 110 -6.77 21.80 18.05
CA LYS A 110 -5.84 22.49 18.95
C LYS A 110 -4.37 22.12 18.72
N GLU A 111 -4.12 20.88 18.29
CA GLU A 111 -2.80 20.35 17.94
C GLU A 111 -2.61 20.30 16.42
N GLY A 112 -3.44 21.04 15.70
CA GLY A 112 -3.54 20.93 14.24
C GLY A 112 -2.31 21.43 13.52
N GLN A 113 -1.58 22.40 14.08
CA GLN A 113 -0.40 22.95 13.43
C GLN A 113 0.69 21.89 13.24
N ASP A 114 1.03 21.12 14.26
CA ASP A 114 2.02 20.04 14.18
C ASP A 114 1.62 18.97 13.15
N ARG A 115 0.31 18.70 13.05
CA ARG A 115 -0.23 17.73 12.08
C ARG A 115 -0.17 18.25 10.66
N ILE A 116 -0.39 19.53 10.44
CA ILE A 116 -0.24 20.17 9.15
C ILE A 116 1.23 20.12 8.71
N GLU A 117 2.17 20.44 9.60
CA GLU A 117 3.61 20.34 9.33
C GLU A 117 4.02 18.92 8.94
N ASN A 118 3.48 17.89 9.62
CA ASN A 118 3.71 16.49 9.23
C ASN A 118 3.16 16.15 7.83
N LEU A 119 2.02 16.72 7.44
CA LEU A 119 1.47 16.54 6.09
C LEU A 119 2.31 17.27 5.03
N GLU A 120 2.88 18.42 5.35
CA GLU A 120 3.84 19.12 4.48
C GLU A 120 5.14 18.31 4.34
N GLU A 121 5.61 17.66 5.41
CA GLU A 121 6.74 16.73 5.34
C GLU A 121 6.44 15.53 4.44
N LEU A 122 5.20 15.03 4.43
CA LEU A 122 4.78 13.95 3.53
C LEU A 122 4.92 14.38 2.05
N VAL A 123 4.52 15.61 1.73
CA VAL A 123 4.68 16.18 0.36
C VAL A 123 6.15 16.22 -0.03
N ASN A 124 7.02 16.70 0.86
CA ASN A 124 8.46 16.77 0.62
C ASN A 124 9.11 15.38 0.49
N ALA A 125 8.68 14.42 1.32
CA ALA A 125 9.14 13.03 1.23
C ALA A 125 8.77 12.39 -0.12
N ALA A 126 7.57 12.65 -0.62
CA ALA A 126 7.14 12.15 -1.92
C ALA A 126 7.95 12.75 -3.08
N GLU A 127 8.28 14.04 -3.03
CA GLU A 127 9.14 14.68 -4.05
C GLU A 127 10.56 14.11 -4.02
N SER A 128 11.09 13.86 -2.82
CA SER A 128 12.40 13.22 -2.64
C SER A 128 12.40 11.79 -3.17
N PHE A 129 11.36 11.02 -2.88
CA PHE A 129 11.17 9.65 -3.35
C PHE A 129 11.19 9.57 -4.88
N VAL A 130 10.38 10.37 -5.56
CA VAL A 130 10.32 10.39 -7.04
C VAL A 130 11.70 10.69 -7.66
N THR A 131 12.47 11.56 -7.00
CA THR A 131 13.82 11.92 -7.46
C THR A 131 14.81 10.77 -7.22
N GLN A 132 14.75 10.09 -6.08
CA GLN A 132 15.66 9.00 -5.71
C GLN A 132 15.40 7.73 -6.51
N GLU A 133 14.14 7.38 -6.74
CA GLU A 133 13.74 6.21 -7.53
C GLU A 133 13.85 6.43 -9.06
N GLY A 134 14.27 7.62 -9.48
CA GLY A 134 14.56 7.88 -10.88
C GLY A 134 13.34 8.09 -11.79
N PHE A 135 12.15 8.29 -11.23
CA PHE A 135 10.95 8.58 -12.03
C PHE A 135 11.02 9.94 -12.76
N GLY A 136 11.85 10.87 -12.27
CA GLY A 136 11.91 12.24 -12.76
C GLY A 136 10.88 13.16 -12.10
N LYS A 137 11.23 14.45 -11.95
CA LYS A 137 10.41 15.41 -11.21
C LYS A 137 9.02 15.66 -11.82
N ASP A 138 8.90 15.50 -13.13
CA ASP A 138 7.67 15.75 -13.90
C ASP A 138 6.93 14.44 -14.24
N ALA A 139 7.29 13.33 -13.58
CA ALA A 139 6.63 12.06 -13.82
C ALA A 139 5.17 12.11 -13.39
N VAL A 140 4.28 11.72 -14.29
CA VAL A 140 2.84 11.59 -14.00
C VAL A 140 2.62 10.41 -13.07
N ALA A 141 1.92 10.63 -11.97
CA ALA A 141 1.91 9.70 -10.83
C ALA A 141 0.68 8.81 -10.73
N LEU A 142 -0.33 8.96 -11.61
CA LEU A 142 -1.56 8.17 -11.55
C LEU A 142 -1.64 7.06 -12.59
N PRO A 143 -2.53 6.07 -12.30
CA PRO A 143 -2.61 4.85 -13.08
C PRO A 143 -2.67 5.11 -14.57
N ILE A 144 -1.93 4.31 -15.25
CA ILE A 144 -1.90 4.16 -16.69
C ILE A 144 -3.29 3.69 -17.12
N ASP A 145 -3.84 4.29 -18.16
CA ASP A 145 -4.99 3.72 -18.85
C ASP A 145 -4.61 2.33 -19.43
N GLU A 146 -5.58 1.54 -19.86
CA GLU A 146 -5.37 0.21 -20.42
C GLU A 146 -4.38 0.18 -21.61
N GLN A 147 -3.90 1.32 -22.08
CA GLN A 147 -2.97 1.49 -23.19
C GLN A 147 -1.53 1.82 -22.75
N GLY A 148 -1.28 1.93 -21.42
CA GLY A 148 0.07 2.17 -20.90
C GLY A 148 0.62 3.57 -21.14
N THR A 149 -0.24 4.53 -21.50
CA THR A 149 0.11 5.92 -21.69
C THR A 149 -0.46 6.78 -20.57
N ALA A 150 0.36 7.11 -19.59
CA ALA A 150 0.10 8.32 -18.82
C ALA A 150 0.29 9.52 -19.76
N GLY A 151 -0.52 10.56 -19.69
CA GLY A 151 -0.46 11.74 -20.56
C GLY A 151 0.88 12.50 -20.54
N GLY A 152 1.97 11.83 -20.31
CA GLY A 152 3.37 12.22 -20.25
C GLY A 152 4.29 11.16 -20.84
N ALA A 153 5.58 11.25 -20.57
CA ALA A 153 6.57 10.29 -21.06
C ALA A 153 6.18 8.84 -20.67
N PRO A 154 6.43 7.86 -21.56
CA PRO A 154 6.11 6.46 -21.27
C PRO A 154 6.85 6.03 -20.01
N LEU A 155 6.10 5.46 -19.05
CA LEU A 155 6.69 4.85 -17.87
C LEU A 155 7.52 3.65 -18.32
N THR A 156 8.75 3.58 -17.84
CA THR A 156 9.60 2.41 -18.07
C THR A 156 9.11 1.26 -17.19
N PRO A 157 8.93 0.05 -17.75
CA PRO A 157 8.65 -1.12 -16.95
C PRO A 157 9.73 -1.30 -15.88
N ASP A 158 9.33 -1.76 -14.70
CA ASP A 158 10.26 -2.20 -13.67
C ASP A 158 11.21 -3.27 -14.26
N ALA A 159 12.51 -3.09 -14.02
CA ALA A 159 13.54 -3.94 -14.63
C ALA A 159 13.46 -5.40 -14.16
N ASP A 160 12.90 -5.61 -12.96
CA ASP A 160 12.87 -6.92 -12.30
C ASP A 160 11.54 -7.67 -12.55
N THR A 161 10.42 -6.95 -12.61
CA THR A 161 9.08 -7.55 -12.73
C THR A 161 8.46 -7.38 -14.11
N GLY A 162 8.96 -6.46 -14.93
CA GLY A 162 8.36 -6.08 -16.21
C GLY A 162 7.02 -5.33 -16.07
N GLU A 163 6.59 -5.05 -14.84
CA GLU A 163 5.37 -4.31 -14.55
C GLU A 163 5.63 -2.80 -14.60
N ILE A 164 4.67 -2.07 -15.14
CA ILE A 164 4.71 -0.62 -15.15
C ILE A 164 4.09 -0.14 -13.84
N VAL A 165 4.93 0.23 -12.87
CA VAL A 165 4.47 0.73 -11.58
C VAL A 165 4.38 2.25 -11.63
N SER A 166 3.21 2.78 -11.30
CA SER A 166 3.03 4.24 -11.21
C SER A 166 3.85 4.81 -10.03
N PRO A 167 4.36 6.06 -10.13
CA PRO A 167 5.03 6.71 -8.99
C PRO A 167 4.16 6.73 -7.72
N LEU A 168 2.85 6.83 -7.85
CA LEU A 168 1.93 6.75 -6.71
C LEU A 168 1.94 5.35 -6.08
N ALA A 169 1.81 4.28 -6.88
CA ALA A 169 1.82 2.91 -6.37
C ALA A 169 3.16 2.57 -5.72
N ALA A 170 4.28 2.97 -6.33
CA ALA A 170 5.62 2.79 -5.77
C ALA A 170 5.78 3.51 -4.43
N PHE A 171 5.35 4.77 -4.34
CA PHE A 171 5.39 5.55 -3.11
C PHE A 171 4.52 4.94 -2.00
N LEU A 172 3.31 4.49 -2.32
CA LEU A 172 2.42 3.82 -1.35
C LEU A 172 3.01 2.52 -0.83
N THR A 173 3.69 1.77 -1.67
CA THR A 173 4.41 0.55 -1.29
C THR A 173 5.56 0.89 -0.35
N HIS A 174 6.40 1.87 -0.69
CA HIS A 174 7.49 2.36 0.16
C HIS A 174 6.98 2.83 1.53
N ALA A 175 5.95 3.68 1.54
CA ALA A 175 5.34 4.18 2.77
C ALA A 175 4.77 3.05 3.65
N SER A 176 4.22 2.00 3.05
CA SER A 176 3.70 0.83 3.78
C SER A 176 4.81 0.02 4.44
N LEU A 177 5.94 -0.14 3.75
CA LEU A 177 7.10 -0.84 4.30
C LEU A 177 7.72 -0.08 5.48
N GLU A 178 7.86 1.23 5.37
CA GLU A 178 8.40 2.07 6.44
C GLU A 178 7.45 2.26 7.62
N ALA A 179 6.15 2.33 7.37
CA ALA A 179 5.14 2.51 8.43
C ALA A 179 4.89 1.25 9.26
N GLY A 180 5.40 0.09 8.86
CA GLY A 180 5.04 -1.17 9.49
C GLY A 180 3.52 -1.46 9.45
N ASP A 181 2.79 -0.83 8.54
CA ASP A 181 1.33 -0.90 8.44
C ASP A 181 0.80 -2.33 8.17
N ASN A 182 1.70 -3.23 7.80
CA ASN A 182 1.41 -4.65 7.59
C ASN A 182 1.65 -5.51 8.84
N GLN A 183 1.94 -4.90 9.99
CA GLN A 183 2.04 -5.65 11.24
C GLN A 183 0.64 -5.85 11.83
N ALA A 184 0.22 -7.11 11.88
CA ALA A 184 -0.95 -7.49 12.65
C ALA A 184 -0.75 -7.06 14.11
N GLN A 185 -1.79 -6.47 14.70
CA GLN A 185 -1.75 -6.15 16.13
C GLN A 185 -1.61 -7.44 16.94
N ALA A 186 -0.94 -7.36 18.09
CA ALA A 186 -0.75 -8.51 18.96
C ALA A 186 -2.11 -9.19 19.26
N GLY A 187 -2.24 -10.46 18.89
CA GLY A 187 -3.46 -11.24 19.06
C GLY A 187 -4.40 -11.31 17.84
N GLN A 188 -4.05 -10.69 16.72
CA GLN A 188 -4.76 -10.89 15.46
C GLN A 188 -4.26 -12.16 14.74
N ASP A 189 -5.20 -12.93 14.21
CA ASP A 189 -4.89 -14.08 13.34
C ASP A 189 -4.49 -13.54 11.94
N ALA A 190 -3.20 -13.57 11.64
CA ALA A 190 -2.65 -13.00 10.41
C ALA A 190 -1.43 -13.78 9.92
N ILE A 191 -1.27 -13.85 8.60
CA ILE A 191 -0.06 -14.34 7.97
C ILE A 191 1.04 -13.30 8.16
N GLN A 192 2.22 -13.75 8.62
CA GLN A 192 3.40 -12.91 8.76
C GLN A 192 4.33 -13.14 7.58
N LEU A 193 4.61 -12.09 6.82
CA LEU A 193 5.59 -12.09 5.72
C LEU A 193 6.85 -11.39 6.21
N MET A 194 8.01 -12.03 6.05
CA MET A 194 9.27 -11.48 6.49
C MET A 194 10.45 -12.10 5.75
N THR A 195 11.60 -11.45 5.81
CA THR A 195 12.85 -12.04 5.34
C THR A 195 13.37 -13.08 6.34
N VAL A 196 14.24 -13.98 5.88
CA VAL A 196 14.89 -14.96 6.77
C VAL A 196 15.70 -14.28 7.89
N HIS A 197 16.36 -13.16 7.58
CA HIS A 197 17.10 -12.38 8.57
C HIS A 197 16.19 -11.84 9.67
N ALA A 198 15.01 -11.32 9.32
CA ALA A 198 14.03 -10.79 10.28
C ALA A 198 13.41 -11.91 11.14
N ALA A 199 13.39 -13.15 10.64
CA ALA A 199 12.86 -14.30 11.37
C ALA A 199 13.80 -14.85 12.46
N LYS A 200 15.02 -14.34 12.55
CA LYS A 200 16.00 -14.80 13.56
C LYS A 200 15.48 -14.57 14.99
N GLY A 201 15.39 -15.64 15.76
CA GLY A 201 14.89 -15.59 17.15
C GLY A 201 13.38 -15.73 17.29
N LEU A 202 12.61 -15.72 16.19
CA LEU A 202 11.18 -15.98 16.19
C LEU A 202 10.91 -17.47 15.95
N GLU A 203 9.71 -17.95 16.30
CA GLU A 203 9.24 -19.31 16.02
C GLU A 203 7.76 -19.29 15.67
N PHE A 204 7.36 -20.14 14.72
CA PHE A 204 5.99 -20.21 14.19
C PHE A 204 5.52 -21.66 14.12
N ASP A 205 4.23 -21.90 14.29
CA ASP A 205 3.68 -23.25 14.18
C ASP A 205 3.75 -23.81 12.75
N ALA A 206 3.62 -22.95 11.75
CA ALA A 206 3.80 -23.29 10.35
C ALA A 206 4.68 -22.26 9.66
N VAL A 207 5.64 -22.70 8.84
CA VAL A 207 6.54 -21.86 8.06
C VAL A 207 6.49 -22.28 6.61
N PHE A 208 6.33 -21.33 5.72
CA PHE A 208 6.41 -21.48 4.28
C PHE A 208 7.66 -20.76 3.79
N ILE A 209 8.64 -21.51 3.27
CA ILE A 209 9.83 -20.93 2.63
C ILE A 209 9.61 -21.01 1.14
N THR A 210 9.61 -19.86 0.46
CA THR A 210 9.37 -19.74 -0.98
C THR A 210 10.63 -19.28 -1.70
N GLY A 211 10.71 -19.51 -3.01
CA GLY A 211 11.84 -19.05 -3.82
C GLY A 211 13.13 -19.84 -3.57
N ILE A 212 13.04 -21.14 -3.29
CA ILE A 212 14.22 -22.02 -3.13
C ILE A 212 14.72 -22.42 -4.51
N GLU A 213 15.39 -21.49 -5.18
CA GLU A 213 15.84 -21.57 -6.57
C GLU A 213 17.21 -20.91 -6.70
N GLU A 214 18.07 -21.44 -7.56
CA GLU A 214 19.35 -20.81 -7.87
C GLU A 214 19.12 -19.36 -8.36
N GLY A 215 19.85 -18.41 -7.78
CA GLY A 215 19.72 -16.99 -8.05
C GLY A 215 18.85 -16.24 -7.06
N LEU A 216 17.89 -16.89 -6.38
CA LEU A 216 17.09 -16.30 -5.31
C LEU A 216 17.52 -16.79 -3.92
N PHE A 217 17.57 -18.10 -3.72
CA PHE A 217 18.01 -18.70 -2.49
C PHE A 217 18.65 -20.08 -2.78
N PRO A 218 19.98 -20.17 -2.87
CA PRO A 218 20.99 -19.13 -2.63
C PRO A 218 20.98 -17.98 -3.63
N HIS A 219 21.29 -16.76 -3.13
CA HIS A 219 21.31 -15.55 -3.94
C HIS A 219 22.49 -15.58 -4.93
N GLU A 220 22.29 -15.08 -6.17
CA GLU A 220 23.30 -15.13 -7.24
C GLU A 220 24.64 -14.50 -6.83
N GLN A 221 24.60 -13.35 -6.15
CA GLN A 221 25.81 -12.68 -5.67
C GLN A 221 26.59 -13.52 -4.64
N SER A 222 25.90 -14.31 -3.83
CA SER A 222 26.53 -15.18 -2.82
C SER A 222 27.26 -16.36 -3.46
N LEU A 223 26.93 -16.75 -4.69
CA LEU A 223 27.61 -17.82 -5.41
C LEU A 223 29.03 -17.43 -5.88
N SER A 224 29.29 -16.13 -6.03
CA SER A 224 30.59 -15.60 -6.45
C SER A 224 31.56 -15.33 -5.32
N ASP A 225 31.10 -15.37 -4.08
CA ASP A 225 31.90 -15.14 -2.88
C ASP A 225 32.33 -16.47 -2.20
N ALA A 226 33.57 -16.57 -1.77
CA ALA A 226 34.12 -17.80 -1.17
C ALA A 226 33.36 -18.24 0.11
N ASP A 227 32.85 -17.29 0.90
CA ASP A 227 32.07 -17.55 2.11
C ASP A 227 30.54 -17.36 1.89
N GLY A 228 30.13 -16.84 0.74
CA GLY A 228 28.74 -16.49 0.46
C GLY A 228 27.79 -17.68 0.51
N LEU A 229 28.15 -18.79 -0.12
CA LEU A 229 27.35 -20.01 -0.11
C LEU A 229 27.21 -20.61 1.30
N GLU A 230 28.25 -20.48 2.11
CA GLU A 230 28.21 -20.95 3.50
C GLU A 230 27.26 -20.10 4.36
N GLU A 231 27.21 -18.79 4.11
CA GLU A 231 26.26 -17.90 4.79
C GLU A 231 24.80 -18.17 4.32
N GLU A 232 24.57 -18.40 3.04
CA GLU A 232 23.25 -18.80 2.52
C GLU A 232 22.79 -20.13 3.17
N ARG A 233 23.72 -21.07 3.36
CA ARG A 233 23.42 -22.32 4.08
C ARG A 233 23.05 -22.09 5.53
N ARG A 234 23.70 -21.14 6.22
CA ARG A 234 23.35 -20.74 7.58
C ARG A 234 21.98 -20.07 7.62
N LEU A 235 21.66 -19.22 6.65
CA LEU A 235 20.35 -18.62 6.52
C LEU A 235 19.26 -19.68 6.30
N MET A 236 19.50 -20.66 5.44
CA MET A 236 18.58 -21.78 5.25
C MET A 236 18.35 -22.54 6.57
N TYR A 237 19.40 -22.82 7.33
CA TYR A 237 19.28 -23.45 8.64
C TYR A 237 18.40 -22.60 9.57
N VAL A 238 18.63 -21.28 9.62
CA VAL A 238 17.79 -20.37 10.40
C VAL A 238 16.34 -20.47 9.94
N ALA A 239 16.06 -20.38 8.64
CA ALA A 239 14.71 -20.42 8.10
C ALA A 239 13.96 -21.72 8.48
N ILE A 240 14.59 -22.87 8.28
CA ILE A 240 14.02 -24.19 8.59
C ILE A 240 13.70 -24.33 10.08
N THR A 241 14.62 -23.86 10.95
CA THR A 241 14.46 -23.99 12.39
C THR A 241 13.43 -23.03 12.99
N ARG A 242 12.80 -22.15 12.19
CA ARG A 242 11.68 -21.32 12.66
C ARG A 242 10.38 -22.10 12.77
N ALA A 243 10.27 -23.25 12.10
CA ALA A 243 9.08 -24.07 12.13
C ALA A 243 9.02 -24.95 13.40
N ARG A 244 7.98 -24.78 14.18
CA ARG A 244 7.71 -25.60 15.39
C ARG A 244 7.00 -26.91 15.06
N GLN A 245 6.09 -26.89 14.07
CA GLN A 245 5.23 -28.07 13.76
C GLN A 245 5.26 -28.41 12.28
N ARG A 246 5.19 -27.43 11.38
CA ARG A 246 5.06 -27.66 9.93
C ARG A 246 6.00 -26.77 9.15
N LEU A 247 6.69 -27.37 8.20
CA LEU A 247 7.56 -26.68 7.26
C LEU A 247 7.12 -27.01 5.84
N TYR A 248 6.89 -25.97 5.04
CA TYR A 248 6.58 -26.08 3.62
C TYR A 248 7.70 -25.40 2.83
N LEU A 249 8.25 -26.11 1.86
CA LEU A 249 9.28 -25.64 0.96
C LEU A 249 8.69 -25.56 -0.46
N SER A 250 8.84 -24.44 -1.13
CA SER A 250 8.36 -24.28 -2.49
C SER A 250 9.40 -23.64 -3.40
N PHE A 251 9.41 -24.09 -4.64
CA PHE A 251 10.24 -23.58 -5.72
C PHE A 251 9.43 -23.51 -7.01
N SER A 252 9.85 -22.66 -7.94
CA SER A 252 9.28 -22.57 -9.30
C SER A 252 10.18 -23.37 -10.26
N GLN A 253 9.59 -24.13 -11.17
CA GLN A 253 10.36 -24.81 -12.21
C GLN A 253 10.82 -23.86 -13.30
N THR A 254 10.07 -22.80 -13.51
CA THR A 254 10.39 -21.74 -14.47
C THR A 254 9.99 -20.40 -13.87
N ARG A 255 10.94 -19.50 -13.78
CA ARG A 255 10.72 -18.11 -13.33
C ARG A 255 11.45 -17.18 -14.29
N MET A 256 10.80 -16.12 -14.72
CA MET A 256 11.52 -15.01 -15.35
C MET A 256 12.19 -14.21 -14.22
N LEU A 257 13.51 -14.26 -14.19
CA LEU A 257 14.33 -13.38 -13.38
C LEU A 257 14.86 -12.29 -14.33
N HIS A 258 14.69 -11.02 -13.94
CA HIS A 258 15.22 -9.87 -14.69
C HIS A 258 14.78 -9.78 -16.17
N GLY A 259 13.59 -10.26 -16.49
CA GLY A 259 13.04 -10.13 -17.85
C GLY A 259 13.66 -11.06 -18.90
N GLN A 260 14.39 -12.11 -18.49
CA GLN A 260 14.92 -13.16 -19.35
C GLN A 260 14.20 -14.48 -19.13
#